data_eed2eb97cd4a00de96225131534175c3
#
_entry.id   eed2eb97cd4a00de96225131534175c3
#
_cell.length_a   1.000
_cell.length_b   1.000
_cell.length_c   1.000
_cell.angle_alpha   90.00
_cell.angle_beta   90.00
_cell.angle_gamma   90.00
#
_symmetry.space_group_name_H-M   'P 1'
#
loop_
_entity.id
_entity.type
_entity.pdbx_description
1 polymer ?
#
loop_
_entity_poly.entity_id
_entity_poly.type
_entity_poly.pdbx_seq_one_letter_code
_entity_poly.pdbx_strand_id
1 'polypeptide(L)'
;AVNLNKQIALAKREAGIEGAKEKNPVYAARKKACELFYDVRTFGAVMSTGPNAGQVRGPVQLAFGKSLDSVLPLDISITRMAAALGGNDKSYEEYEKAEQEASEDKLRTMGRKQIIPFGLYEVRGFISANLAAETGFDEADMKALFEAILNMYEHDRSASKGEMEVVSPLIIFKHEGTDTNPEQRARQAQLGCAPAHKLFELVTVQKKVDFPRNYRDYEAKVALDKVPAGVRMGFLSNPYGEIVWDELPQGESWFTRG
;
A
#
# COMPACT_ATOMS: atom_id res chain seq x y z
N ALA A 1 17.29 1.13 -8.08
CA ALA A 1 17.10 -0.25 -7.63
C ALA A 1 17.97 -0.52 -6.41
N VAL A 2 17.42 -1.17 -5.40
CA VAL A 2 18.12 -1.50 -4.15
C VAL A 2 18.66 -2.93 -4.27
N ASN A 3 19.93 -3.13 -3.92
CA ASN A 3 20.52 -4.47 -3.89
C ASN A 3 20.22 -5.15 -2.55
N LEU A 4 19.35 -6.15 -2.53
CA LEU A 4 18.93 -6.89 -1.34
C LEU A 4 20.13 -7.47 -0.58
N ASN A 5 21.10 -8.07 -1.27
CA ASN A 5 22.31 -8.63 -0.62
C ASN A 5 23.13 -7.55 0.08
N LYS A 6 23.18 -6.32 -0.47
CA LYS A 6 23.84 -5.17 0.14
C LYS A 6 23.12 -4.75 1.44
N GLN A 7 21.79 -4.75 1.44
CA GLN A 7 21.00 -4.42 2.64
C GLN A 7 21.22 -5.48 3.75
N ILE A 8 21.22 -6.76 3.38
CA ILE A 8 21.48 -7.85 4.34
C ILE A 8 22.91 -7.77 4.90
N ALA A 9 23.89 -7.49 4.03
CA ALA A 9 25.29 -7.30 4.46
C ALA A 9 25.44 -6.11 5.41
N LEU A 10 24.74 -4.98 5.12
CA LEU A 10 24.69 -3.83 6.01
C LEU A 10 24.09 -4.19 7.37
N ALA A 11 22.98 -4.90 7.41
CA ALA A 11 22.36 -5.32 8.67
C ALA A 11 23.30 -6.22 9.50
N LYS A 12 24.06 -7.12 8.85
CA LYS A 12 25.07 -7.94 9.52
C LYS A 12 26.23 -7.11 10.08
N ARG A 13 26.74 -6.17 9.31
CA ARG A 13 27.80 -5.27 9.74
C ARG A 13 27.37 -4.44 10.96
N GLU A 14 26.20 -3.82 10.89
CA GLU A 14 25.64 -3.00 11.98
C GLU A 14 25.24 -3.83 13.23
N ALA A 15 24.98 -5.12 13.04
CA ALA A 15 24.78 -6.05 14.14
C ALA A 15 26.10 -6.54 14.77
N GLY A 16 27.26 -6.15 14.25
CA GLY A 16 28.57 -6.58 14.73
C GLY A 16 28.89 -8.04 14.50
N ILE A 17 28.26 -8.68 13.52
CA ILE A 17 28.37 -10.13 13.27
C ILE A 17 29.52 -10.48 12.34
N GLU A 18 30.07 -9.53 11.61
CA GLU A 18 31.23 -9.75 10.74
C GLU A 18 32.45 -10.12 11.60
N GLY A 19 32.79 -11.42 11.60
CA GLY A 19 33.93 -11.95 12.33
C GLY A 19 33.68 -12.33 13.80
N ALA A 20 32.49 -12.13 14.33
CA ALA A 20 32.14 -12.53 15.71
C ALA A 20 31.54 -13.94 15.75
N LYS A 21 31.84 -14.69 16.88
CA LYS A 21 31.18 -15.97 17.20
C LYS A 21 29.80 -15.71 17.80
N GLU A 22 28.86 -15.17 16.99
CA GLU A 22 27.48 -15.00 17.42
C GLU A 22 26.76 -16.36 17.45
N LYS A 23 26.02 -16.64 18.55
CA LYS A 23 25.28 -17.90 18.71
C LYS A 23 24.17 -18.08 17.66
N ASN A 24 23.58 -16.99 17.22
CA ASN A 24 22.54 -17.00 16.19
C ASN A 24 22.67 -15.79 15.23
N PRO A 25 23.61 -15.86 14.27
CA PRO A 25 23.91 -14.73 13.39
C PRO A 25 22.73 -14.34 12.47
N VAL A 26 21.89 -15.31 12.10
CA VAL A 26 20.70 -15.05 11.27
C VAL A 26 19.66 -14.25 12.05
N TYR A 27 19.45 -14.58 13.32
CA TYR A 27 18.50 -13.86 14.17
C TYR A 27 18.95 -12.40 14.42
N ALA A 28 20.23 -12.21 14.77
CA ALA A 28 20.78 -10.87 15.01
C ALA A 28 20.74 -9.98 13.75
N ALA A 29 21.07 -10.55 12.57
CA ALA A 29 20.95 -9.87 11.29
C ALA A 29 19.50 -9.48 10.96
N ARG A 30 18.55 -10.39 11.23
CA ARG A 30 17.12 -10.15 11.03
C ARG A 30 16.60 -9.02 11.92
N LYS A 31 16.91 -9.05 13.20
CA LYS A 31 16.53 -7.99 14.15
C LYS A 31 17.07 -6.64 13.70
N LYS A 32 18.35 -6.60 13.32
CA LYS A 32 18.98 -5.37 12.83
C LYS A 32 18.39 -4.88 11.51
N ALA A 33 17.98 -5.78 10.61
CA ALA A 33 17.28 -5.42 9.38
C ALA A 33 15.92 -4.76 9.68
N CYS A 34 15.15 -5.26 10.66
CA CYS A 34 13.91 -4.61 11.10
C CYS A 34 14.17 -3.22 11.71
N GLU A 35 15.25 -3.02 12.46
CA GLU A 35 15.62 -1.71 13.00
C GLU A 35 15.98 -0.68 11.92
N LEU A 36 16.74 -1.11 10.90
CA LEU A 36 17.27 -0.23 9.87
C LEU A 36 16.27 0.07 8.73
N PHE A 37 15.40 -0.90 8.38
CA PHE A 37 14.58 -0.83 7.18
C PHE A 37 13.10 -0.81 7.55
N TYR A 38 12.45 0.30 7.27
CA TYR A 38 11.03 0.52 7.53
C TYR A 38 10.13 -0.52 6.82
N ASP A 39 10.40 -0.81 5.55
CA ASP A 39 9.66 -1.77 4.74
C ASP A 39 9.75 -3.20 5.29
N VAL A 40 10.94 -3.61 5.74
CA VAL A 40 11.17 -4.91 6.40
C VAL A 40 10.40 -4.99 7.71
N ARG A 41 10.46 -3.94 8.54
CA ARG A 41 9.77 -3.86 9.83
C ARG A 41 8.26 -3.86 9.66
N THR A 42 7.75 -3.23 8.60
CA THR A 42 6.32 -3.02 8.35
C THR A 42 5.69 -4.21 7.62
N PHE A 43 6.22 -4.59 6.46
CA PHE A 43 5.62 -5.58 5.57
C PHE A 43 6.29 -6.96 5.65
N GLY A 44 7.48 -7.01 6.23
CA GLY A 44 8.30 -8.19 6.23
C GLY A 44 9.11 -8.39 4.97
N ALA A 45 10.01 -9.35 4.98
CA ALA A 45 10.86 -9.68 3.83
C ALA A 45 11.36 -11.12 3.88
N VAL A 46 11.63 -11.68 2.71
CA VAL A 46 12.37 -12.93 2.53
C VAL A 46 13.82 -12.58 2.23
N MET A 47 14.69 -12.75 3.21
CA MET A 47 16.12 -12.39 3.14
C MET A 47 17.02 -13.65 3.26
N SER A 48 16.56 -14.76 2.71
CA SER A 48 17.24 -16.07 2.79
C SER A 48 18.29 -16.29 1.69
N THR A 49 18.49 -15.32 0.79
CA THR A 49 19.47 -15.38 -0.30
C THR A 49 20.79 -14.70 0.09
N GLY A 50 21.91 -15.16 -0.48
CA GLY A 50 23.25 -14.56 -0.27
C GLY A 50 23.66 -14.55 1.21
N PRO A 51 23.90 -13.39 1.81
CA PRO A 51 24.35 -13.28 3.23
C PRO A 51 23.40 -13.88 4.26
N ASN A 52 22.17 -14.14 3.92
CA ASN A 52 21.10 -14.75 4.72
C ASN A 52 20.82 -14.07 6.07
N ALA A 53 19.67 -13.42 6.17
CA ALA A 53 19.08 -12.90 7.41
C ALA A 53 17.72 -13.57 7.73
N GLY A 54 17.38 -14.67 7.04
CA GLY A 54 16.16 -15.44 7.26
C GLY A 54 14.91 -14.76 6.65
N GLN A 55 13.79 -14.92 7.34
CA GLN A 55 12.51 -14.38 6.94
C GLN A 55 11.90 -13.54 8.05
N VAL A 56 11.26 -12.44 7.68
CA VAL A 56 10.46 -11.60 8.57
C VAL A 56 9.03 -11.63 8.08
N ARG A 57 8.09 -11.90 8.95
CA ARG A 57 6.67 -11.68 8.71
C ARG A 57 6.29 -10.33 9.32
N GLY A 58 5.96 -9.36 8.47
CA GLY A 58 5.60 -8.02 8.95
C GLY A 58 4.20 -7.96 9.55
N PRO A 59 3.95 -7.00 10.45
CA PRO A 59 2.65 -6.79 11.07
C PRO A 59 1.57 -6.32 10.10
N VAL A 60 1.95 -5.60 9.04
CA VAL A 60 1.01 -5.01 8.08
C VAL A 60 0.84 -5.95 6.88
N GLN A 61 -0.41 -6.33 6.63
CA GLN A 61 -0.77 -7.14 5.47
C GLN A 61 -1.91 -6.44 4.72
N LEU A 62 -1.67 -6.09 3.46
CA LEU A 62 -2.67 -5.49 2.57
C LEU A 62 -3.19 -6.56 1.61
N ALA A 63 -4.50 -6.69 1.51
CA ALA A 63 -5.13 -7.51 0.49
C ALA A 63 -5.09 -6.80 -0.87
N PHE A 64 -5.23 -7.55 -1.96
CA PHE A 64 -5.37 -6.95 -3.28
C PHE A 64 -6.63 -6.08 -3.36
N GLY A 65 -6.51 -4.92 -3.99
CA GLY A 65 -7.65 -4.05 -4.28
C GLY A 65 -8.68 -4.77 -5.15
N LYS A 66 -9.95 -4.66 -4.75
CA LYS A 66 -11.07 -5.24 -5.48
C LYS A 66 -11.99 -4.12 -5.96
N SER A 67 -12.29 -4.10 -7.27
CA SER A 67 -13.27 -3.15 -7.79
C SER A 67 -14.68 -3.47 -7.25
N LEU A 68 -15.43 -2.42 -6.92
CA LEU A 68 -16.81 -2.55 -6.43
C LEU A 68 -17.78 -2.96 -7.52
N ASP A 69 -17.49 -2.55 -8.76
CA ASP A 69 -18.24 -2.93 -9.97
C ASP A 69 -17.30 -3.54 -11.01
N SER A 70 -17.88 -4.14 -12.03
CA SER A 70 -17.12 -4.63 -13.19
C SER A 70 -16.42 -3.47 -13.90
N VAL A 71 -15.13 -3.62 -14.16
CA VAL A 71 -14.33 -2.65 -14.91
C VAL A 71 -14.09 -3.13 -16.33
N LEU A 72 -14.13 -2.20 -17.29
CA LEU A 72 -13.86 -2.47 -18.69
C LEU A 72 -12.52 -1.85 -19.08
N PRO A 73 -11.47 -2.66 -19.28
CA PRO A 73 -10.20 -2.16 -19.78
C PRO A 73 -10.35 -1.67 -21.24
N LEU A 74 -9.78 -0.52 -21.55
CA LEU A 74 -9.65 0.00 -22.91
C LEU A 74 -8.22 -0.20 -23.40
N ASP A 75 -8.08 -0.66 -24.64
CA ASP A 75 -6.80 -0.80 -25.32
C ASP A 75 -6.57 0.44 -26.19
N ILE A 76 -5.59 1.27 -25.82
CA ILE A 76 -5.28 2.53 -26.48
C ILE A 76 -3.96 2.40 -27.21
N SER A 77 -3.96 2.78 -28.49
CA SER A 77 -2.74 2.91 -29.29
C SER A 77 -2.01 4.20 -28.96
N ILE A 78 -0.72 4.09 -28.68
CA ILE A 78 0.18 5.21 -28.41
C ILE A 78 1.20 5.27 -29.53
N THR A 79 1.39 6.43 -30.14
CA THR A 79 2.38 6.65 -31.18
C THR A 79 3.50 7.54 -30.64
N ARG A 80 4.74 7.03 -30.66
CA ARG A 80 5.93 7.84 -30.45
C ARG A 80 6.38 8.38 -31.80
N MET A 81 6.46 9.69 -31.93
CA MET A 81 6.84 10.38 -33.16
C MET A 81 8.35 10.39 -33.41
N ALA A 82 9.17 9.99 -32.46
CA ALA A 82 10.61 9.84 -32.59
C ALA A 82 10.99 8.36 -32.62
N ALA A 83 11.65 7.91 -33.64
CA ALA A 83 12.17 6.55 -33.78
C ALA A 83 13.65 6.48 -33.39
N ALA A 84 14.08 5.36 -32.84
CA ALA A 84 15.48 5.07 -32.63
C ALA A 84 16.03 4.35 -33.87
N LEU A 85 16.60 5.12 -34.79
CA LEU A 85 17.14 4.62 -36.05
C LEU A 85 18.66 4.47 -35.96
N GLY A 86 19.22 3.55 -36.76
CA GLY A 86 20.66 3.46 -36.95
C GLY A 86 21.43 2.57 -35.96
N GLY A 87 20.81 2.02 -34.92
CA GLY A 87 21.49 1.17 -33.90
C GLY A 87 22.21 1.99 -32.82
N ASN A 88 23.13 1.35 -32.08
CA ASN A 88 23.83 1.98 -30.93
C ASN A 88 25.21 2.47 -31.34
N ASP A 89 25.74 3.47 -30.64
CA ASP A 89 27.12 3.96 -30.69
C ASP A 89 27.58 4.45 -32.09
N LYS A 90 26.74 5.25 -32.75
CA LYS A 90 27.04 5.91 -34.01
C LYS A 90 27.31 7.41 -33.87
N SER A 91 27.97 8.01 -34.87
CA SER A 91 28.18 9.45 -34.93
C SER A 91 26.84 10.19 -35.24
N TYR A 92 26.81 11.48 -34.97
CA TYR A 92 25.65 12.32 -35.29
C TYR A 92 25.28 12.25 -36.78
N GLU A 93 26.31 12.32 -37.67
CA GLU A 93 26.13 12.27 -39.12
C GLU A 93 25.56 10.94 -39.61
N GLU A 94 25.92 9.83 -38.96
CA GLU A 94 25.38 8.51 -39.26
C GLU A 94 23.90 8.39 -38.84
N TYR A 95 23.51 9.00 -37.70
CA TYR A 95 22.10 9.07 -37.27
C TYR A 95 21.28 9.98 -38.19
N GLU A 96 21.81 11.14 -38.59
CA GLU A 96 21.16 12.06 -39.53
C GLU A 96 20.91 11.39 -40.89
N LYS A 97 21.87 10.67 -41.39
CA LYS A 97 21.74 9.90 -42.64
C LYS A 97 20.69 8.78 -42.51
N ALA A 98 20.67 8.07 -41.38
CA ALA A 98 19.66 7.03 -41.12
C ALA A 98 18.24 7.58 -41.03
N GLU A 99 18.09 8.81 -40.54
CA GLU A 99 16.82 9.52 -40.51
C GLU A 99 16.34 9.94 -41.90
N GLN A 100 17.26 10.48 -42.72
CA GLN A 100 16.95 10.89 -44.10
C GLN A 100 16.60 9.71 -45.01
N GLU A 101 17.21 8.55 -44.80
CA GLU A 101 16.95 7.33 -45.56
C GLU A 101 15.72 6.53 -45.05
N ALA A 102 15.19 6.87 -43.91
CA ALA A 102 14.04 6.17 -43.31
C ALA A 102 12.74 6.52 -44.03
N SER A 103 11.92 5.51 -44.28
CA SER A 103 10.54 5.75 -44.72
C SER A 103 9.68 6.33 -43.57
N GLU A 104 8.64 7.11 -43.91
CA GLU A 104 7.75 7.74 -42.92
C GLU A 104 7.20 6.73 -41.88
N ASP A 105 6.90 5.51 -42.27
CA ASP A 105 6.42 4.46 -41.38
C ASP A 105 7.46 4.03 -40.33
N LYS A 106 8.75 4.16 -40.64
CA LYS A 106 9.83 3.84 -39.70
C LYS A 106 10.16 4.97 -38.75
N LEU A 107 9.70 6.19 -39.01
CA LEU A 107 9.87 7.36 -38.14
C LEU A 107 8.89 7.34 -36.95
N ARG A 108 7.95 6.43 -36.94
CA ARG A 108 6.94 6.29 -35.90
C ARG A 108 7.01 4.94 -35.24
N THR A 109 6.91 4.91 -33.92
CA THR A 109 6.83 3.66 -33.17
C THR A 109 5.47 3.60 -32.48
N MET A 110 4.72 2.56 -32.75
CA MET A 110 3.41 2.33 -32.13
C MET A 110 3.55 1.38 -30.95
N GLY A 111 2.88 1.69 -29.87
CA GLY A 111 2.70 0.84 -28.69
C GLY A 111 1.24 0.75 -28.32
N ARG A 112 0.90 -0.19 -27.46
CA ARG A 112 -0.44 -0.32 -26.88
C ARG A 112 -0.35 -0.11 -25.38
N LYS A 113 -1.38 0.51 -24.82
CA LYS A 113 -1.54 0.69 -23.38
C LYS A 113 -2.96 0.38 -22.98
N GLN A 114 -3.12 -0.47 -22.00
CA GLN A 114 -4.42 -0.71 -21.40
C GLN A 114 -4.68 0.27 -20.28
N ILE A 115 -5.86 0.86 -20.25
CA ILE A 115 -6.31 1.74 -19.19
C ILE A 115 -7.69 1.31 -18.70
N ILE A 116 -8.01 1.66 -17.46
CA ILE A 116 -9.35 1.58 -16.88
C ILE A 116 -9.85 3.02 -16.78
N PRO A 117 -10.89 3.40 -17.55
CA PRO A 117 -11.39 4.78 -17.57
C PRO A 117 -11.91 5.27 -16.23
N PHE A 118 -12.56 4.36 -15.50
CA PHE A 118 -13.05 4.58 -14.14
C PHE A 118 -13.17 3.24 -13.42
N GLY A 119 -12.88 3.23 -12.13
CA GLY A 119 -13.13 2.12 -11.23
C GLY A 119 -12.95 2.55 -9.79
N LEU A 120 -13.91 2.22 -8.94
CA LEU A 120 -13.80 2.40 -7.50
C LEU A 120 -13.36 1.08 -6.87
N TYR A 121 -12.28 1.12 -6.08
CA TYR A 121 -11.64 -0.05 -5.50
C TYR A 121 -11.69 -0.01 -3.98
N GLU A 122 -11.96 -1.13 -3.37
CA GLU A 122 -11.81 -1.37 -1.94
C GLU A 122 -10.50 -2.11 -1.69
N VAL A 123 -9.72 -1.62 -0.73
CA VAL A 123 -8.51 -2.28 -0.22
C VAL A 123 -8.69 -2.54 1.26
N ARG A 124 -8.43 -3.76 1.70
CA ARG A 124 -8.48 -4.16 3.12
C ARG A 124 -7.09 -4.44 3.64
N GLY A 125 -6.82 -3.99 4.85
CA GLY A 125 -5.55 -4.18 5.52
C GLY A 125 -5.72 -4.72 6.94
N PHE A 126 -4.66 -5.35 7.44
CA PHE A 126 -4.60 -5.91 8.78
C PHE A 126 -3.29 -5.50 9.42
N ILE A 127 -3.33 -5.13 10.69
CA ILE A 127 -2.16 -4.81 11.50
C ILE A 127 -2.16 -5.73 12.72
N SER A 128 -1.17 -6.59 12.83
CA SER A 128 -1.03 -7.57 13.92
C SER A 128 -0.14 -7.03 15.04
N ALA A 129 -0.71 -6.82 16.22
CA ALA A 129 0.05 -6.40 17.39
C ALA A 129 1.13 -7.42 17.81
N ASN A 130 0.87 -8.73 17.62
CA ASN A 130 1.86 -9.78 17.92
C ASN A 130 3.09 -9.66 17.00
N LEU A 131 2.87 -9.47 15.69
CA LEU A 131 3.97 -9.32 14.74
C LEU A 131 4.67 -7.97 14.87
N ALA A 132 3.95 -6.92 15.26
CA ALA A 132 4.53 -5.61 15.58
C ALA A 132 5.54 -5.69 16.72
N ALA A 133 5.20 -6.43 17.80
CA ALA A 133 6.10 -6.68 18.92
C ALA A 133 7.39 -7.43 18.49
N GLU A 134 7.29 -8.32 17.49
CA GLU A 134 8.45 -9.06 16.99
C GLU A 134 9.37 -8.22 16.08
N THR A 135 8.78 -7.32 15.26
CA THR A 135 9.54 -6.52 14.29
C THR A 135 10.00 -5.17 14.84
N GLY A 136 9.38 -4.70 15.93
CA GLY A 136 9.59 -3.37 16.48
C GLY A 136 8.78 -2.27 15.77
N PHE A 137 7.74 -2.66 15.01
CA PHE A 137 6.79 -1.70 14.41
C PHE A 137 5.97 -1.03 15.51
N ASP A 138 5.93 0.30 15.51
CA ASP A 138 5.30 1.11 16.55
C ASP A 138 4.23 2.07 16.02
N GLU A 139 3.72 2.94 16.91
CA GLU A 139 2.69 3.92 16.55
C GLU A 139 3.20 5.00 15.58
N ALA A 140 4.49 5.37 15.65
CA ALA A 140 5.09 6.32 14.73
C ALA A 140 5.17 5.71 13.31
N ASP A 141 5.56 4.44 13.22
CA ASP A 141 5.56 3.68 11.97
C ASP A 141 4.15 3.55 11.38
N MET A 142 3.14 3.31 12.23
CA MET A 142 1.75 3.22 11.82
C MET A 142 1.23 4.56 11.29
N LYS A 143 1.57 5.66 11.95
CA LYS A 143 1.21 7.01 11.49
C LYS A 143 1.84 7.31 10.13
N ALA A 144 3.12 7.01 9.96
CA ALA A 144 3.82 7.17 8.68
C ALA A 144 3.19 6.31 7.57
N LEU A 145 2.74 5.08 7.88
CA LEU A 145 2.02 4.23 6.95
C LEU A 145 0.72 4.86 6.48
N PHE A 146 -0.10 5.37 7.41
CA PHE A 146 -1.37 5.99 7.09
C PHE A 146 -1.19 7.26 6.26
N GLU A 147 -0.21 8.10 6.62
CA GLU A 147 0.19 9.26 5.83
C GLU A 147 0.60 8.86 4.40
N ALA A 148 1.43 7.83 4.27
CA ALA A 148 1.87 7.33 2.98
C ALA A 148 0.70 6.81 2.12
N ILE A 149 -0.25 6.07 2.71
CA ILE A 149 -1.42 5.54 1.99
C ILE A 149 -2.30 6.69 1.47
N LEU A 150 -2.57 7.70 2.30
CA LEU A 150 -3.43 8.83 1.91
C LEU A 150 -2.79 9.69 0.81
N ASN A 151 -1.45 9.76 0.74
CA ASN A 151 -0.73 10.57 -0.24
C ASN A 151 -0.12 9.77 -1.40
N MET A 152 -0.26 8.44 -1.45
CA MET A 152 0.52 7.60 -2.35
C MET A 152 0.37 7.94 -3.84
N TYR A 153 -0.79 8.44 -4.26
CA TYR A 153 -1.03 8.79 -5.66
C TYR A 153 -0.59 10.19 -6.04
N GLU A 154 -0.27 11.08 -5.09
CA GLU A 154 0.19 12.44 -5.39
C GLU A 154 1.54 12.46 -6.10
N HIS A 155 2.37 11.47 -5.82
CA HIS A 155 3.72 11.34 -6.39
C HIS A 155 3.84 10.22 -7.46
N ASP A 156 2.81 9.40 -7.64
CA ASP A 156 2.80 8.31 -8.64
C ASP A 156 1.86 8.63 -9.81
N ARG A 157 2.22 9.67 -10.58
CA ARG A 157 1.47 10.11 -11.76
C ARG A 157 2.02 9.50 -13.05
N SER A 158 1.12 9.10 -13.95
CA SER A 158 1.45 8.66 -15.30
C SER A 158 0.24 8.82 -16.22
N ALA A 159 0.41 8.64 -17.53
CA ALA A 159 -0.70 8.75 -18.49
C ALA A 159 -1.90 7.83 -18.17
N SER A 160 -1.68 6.69 -17.49
CA SER A 160 -2.74 5.79 -17.04
C SER A 160 -3.10 5.93 -15.56
N LYS A 161 -2.46 6.84 -14.84
CA LYS A 161 -2.64 7.10 -13.40
C LYS A 161 -2.81 8.61 -13.12
N GLY A 162 -3.33 9.36 -14.10
CA GLY A 162 -3.45 10.82 -14.00
C GLY A 162 -4.39 11.27 -12.89
N GLU A 163 -5.47 10.54 -12.69
CA GLU A 163 -6.56 10.89 -11.78
C GLU A 163 -6.80 9.81 -10.70
N MET A 164 -5.76 9.03 -10.36
CA MET A 164 -5.87 8.12 -9.22
C MET A 164 -5.74 8.89 -7.91
N GLU A 165 -6.63 8.60 -6.97
CA GLU A 165 -6.67 9.23 -5.65
C GLU A 165 -7.28 8.30 -4.60
N VAL A 166 -7.02 8.58 -3.34
CA VAL A 166 -7.70 7.97 -2.19
C VAL A 166 -8.90 8.83 -1.84
N VAL A 167 -10.08 8.39 -2.27
CA VAL A 167 -11.34 9.19 -2.18
C VAL A 167 -12.09 9.02 -0.85
N SER A 168 -11.62 8.13 0.01
CA SER A 168 -12.25 7.79 1.29
C SER A 168 -11.27 8.06 2.43
N PRO A 169 -11.75 8.45 3.63
CA PRO A 169 -10.93 8.33 4.82
C PRO A 169 -10.48 6.88 5.00
N LEU A 170 -9.33 6.69 5.62
CA LEU A 170 -8.97 5.36 6.14
C LEU A 170 -9.93 5.01 7.27
N ILE A 171 -10.62 3.89 7.12
CA ILE A 171 -11.54 3.37 8.13
C ILE A 171 -10.78 2.37 8.99
N ILE A 172 -10.67 2.65 10.27
CA ILE A 172 -9.79 1.94 11.20
C ILE A 172 -10.62 1.28 12.27
N PHE A 173 -10.49 -0.04 12.42
CA PHE A 173 -11.06 -0.80 13.54
C PHE A 173 -9.97 -1.09 14.55
N LYS A 174 -10.02 -0.41 15.70
CA LYS A 174 -9.09 -0.57 16.80
C LYS A 174 -9.68 -1.48 17.87
N HIS A 175 -8.99 -2.60 18.15
CA HIS A 175 -9.35 -3.47 19.26
C HIS A 175 -8.76 -2.93 20.56
N GLU A 176 -9.60 -2.66 21.55
CA GLU A 176 -9.19 -2.10 22.84
C GLU A 176 -9.49 -3.03 24.04
N GLY A 177 -10.36 -4.03 23.82
CA GLY A 177 -10.80 -4.92 24.89
C GLY A 177 -11.88 -4.30 25.79
N THR A 178 -12.51 -5.13 26.58
CA THR A 178 -13.60 -4.76 27.49
C THR A 178 -13.32 -5.07 28.96
N ASP A 179 -12.27 -5.85 29.25
CA ASP A 179 -11.99 -6.31 30.60
C ASP A 179 -11.58 -5.14 31.51
N THR A 180 -12.01 -5.18 32.77
CA THR A 180 -11.61 -4.21 33.80
C THR A 180 -10.16 -4.38 34.23
N ASN A 181 -9.63 -5.62 34.18
CA ASN A 181 -8.23 -5.90 34.42
C ASN A 181 -7.38 -5.44 33.22
N PRO A 182 -6.40 -4.53 33.39
CA PRO A 182 -5.59 -4.00 32.30
C PRO A 182 -4.85 -5.06 31.49
N GLU A 183 -4.33 -6.12 32.15
CA GLU A 183 -3.59 -7.18 31.47
C GLU A 183 -4.52 -8.01 30.57
N GLN A 184 -5.69 -8.38 31.10
CA GLN A 184 -6.68 -9.12 30.32
C GLN A 184 -7.23 -8.29 29.19
N ARG A 185 -7.48 -7.01 29.41
CA ARG A 185 -7.90 -6.06 28.37
C ARG A 185 -6.86 -5.93 27.25
N ALA A 186 -5.58 -5.78 27.62
CA ALA A 186 -4.50 -5.73 26.64
C ALA A 186 -4.41 -7.03 25.82
N ARG A 187 -4.59 -8.19 26.48
CA ARG A 187 -4.64 -9.48 25.80
C ARG A 187 -5.83 -9.61 24.83
N GLN A 188 -7.01 -9.14 25.23
CA GLN A 188 -8.18 -9.10 24.35
C GLN A 188 -7.91 -8.20 23.12
N ALA A 189 -7.35 -7.01 23.31
CA ALA A 189 -6.97 -6.11 22.23
C ALA A 189 -5.97 -6.77 21.26
N GLN A 190 -4.97 -7.46 21.81
CA GLN A 190 -3.92 -8.12 21.01
C GLN A 190 -4.46 -9.32 20.20
N LEU A 191 -5.41 -10.07 20.76
CA LEU A 191 -6.02 -11.24 20.10
C LEU A 191 -7.16 -10.86 19.16
N GLY A 192 -7.72 -9.67 19.32
CA GLY A 192 -8.89 -9.16 18.61
C GLY A 192 -10.20 -9.43 19.32
N CYS A 193 -11.05 -8.41 19.41
CA CYS A 193 -12.35 -8.45 20.10
C CYS A 193 -13.50 -8.91 19.20
N ALA A 194 -13.29 -8.89 17.88
CA ALA A 194 -14.27 -9.33 16.90
C ALA A 194 -13.59 -9.83 15.62
N PRO A 195 -14.21 -10.77 14.87
CA PRO A 195 -13.68 -11.23 13.59
C PRO A 195 -13.66 -10.10 12.55
N ALA A 196 -12.55 -9.97 11.84
CA ALA A 196 -12.32 -8.89 10.86
C ALA A 196 -13.41 -8.81 9.77
N HIS A 197 -13.90 -9.97 9.26
CA HIS A 197 -14.95 -9.97 8.24
C HIS A 197 -16.24 -9.34 8.75
N LYS A 198 -16.58 -9.48 10.04
CA LYS A 198 -17.75 -8.84 10.66
C LYS A 198 -17.57 -7.33 10.80
N LEU A 199 -16.35 -6.88 11.05
CA LEU A 199 -16.04 -5.45 11.10
C LEU A 199 -16.16 -4.81 9.71
N PHE A 200 -15.66 -5.47 8.68
CA PHE A 200 -15.78 -4.98 7.31
C PHE A 200 -17.24 -4.93 6.81
N GLU A 201 -18.14 -5.79 7.30
CA GLU A 201 -19.56 -5.74 7.00
C GLU A 201 -20.27 -4.48 7.55
N LEU A 202 -19.65 -3.76 8.49
CA LEU A 202 -20.19 -2.50 9.04
C LEU A 202 -20.09 -1.34 8.04
N VAL A 203 -19.32 -1.50 6.98
CA VAL A 203 -19.18 -0.51 5.91
C VAL A 203 -19.65 -1.14 4.63
N THR A 204 -20.68 -0.58 4.03
CA THR A 204 -21.22 -1.06 2.75
C THR A 204 -21.23 0.09 1.75
N VAL A 205 -20.74 -0.18 0.53
CA VAL A 205 -20.75 0.80 -0.54
C VAL A 205 -21.68 0.32 -1.64
N GLN A 206 -22.61 1.18 -2.03
CA GLN A 206 -23.63 0.89 -3.03
C GLN A 206 -23.63 1.97 -4.12
N LYS A 207 -23.78 1.56 -5.38
CA LYS A 207 -23.95 2.52 -6.48
C LYS A 207 -25.36 3.12 -6.47
N LYS A 208 -25.45 4.41 -6.79
CA LYS A 208 -26.70 5.16 -6.90
C LYS A 208 -27.21 5.21 -8.34
N VAL A 209 -26.36 4.87 -9.31
CA VAL A 209 -26.64 4.92 -10.75
C VAL A 209 -26.19 3.63 -11.43
N ASP A 210 -26.78 3.28 -12.57
CA ASP A 210 -26.45 2.02 -13.27
C ASP A 210 -25.01 1.99 -13.80
N PHE A 211 -24.53 3.15 -14.29
CA PHE A 211 -23.20 3.29 -14.89
C PHE A 211 -22.40 4.38 -14.16
N PRO A 212 -21.77 4.08 -13.02
CA PRO A 212 -21.00 5.06 -12.27
C PRO A 212 -19.74 5.48 -13.04
N ARG A 213 -19.45 6.79 -12.99
CA ARG A 213 -18.27 7.41 -13.61
C ARG A 213 -17.47 8.28 -12.65
N ASN A 214 -17.96 8.40 -11.41
CA ASN A 214 -17.34 9.15 -10.34
C ASN A 214 -17.60 8.46 -9.02
N TYR A 215 -16.71 8.63 -8.02
CA TYR A 215 -16.95 8.05 -6.68
C TYR A 215 -18.22 8.60 -6.00
N ARG A 216 -18.66 9.81 -6.36
CA ARG A 216 -19.92 10.42 -5.87
C ARG A 216 -21.17 9.73 -6.40
N ASP A 217 -21.03 8.87 -7.42
CA ASP A 217 -22.11 8.01 -7.91
C ASP A 217 -22.37 6.81 -7.00
N TYR A 218 -21.60 6.70 -5.91
CA TYR A 218 -21.76 5.71 -4.86
C TYR A 218 -22.19 6.38 -3.55
N GLU A 219 -22.72 5.57 -2.65
CA GLU A 219 -23.03 5.90 -1.27
C GLU A 219 -22.39 4.88 -0.36
N ALA A 220 -21.65 5.34 0.64
CA ALA A 220 -21.09 4.49 1.68
C ALA A 220 -21.94 4.59 2.95
N LYS A 221 -22.47 3.48 3.42
CA LYS A 221 -23.23 3.36 4.68
C LYS A 221 -22.36 2.77 5.76
N VAL A 222 -22.34 3.40 6.91
CA VAL A 222 -21.54 3.00 8.06
C VAL A 222 -22.45 2.75 9.26
N ALA A 223 -22.44 1.52 9.75
CA ALA A 223 -23.25 1.08 10.89
C ALA A 223 -22.47 1.25 12.22
N LEU A 224 -22.29 2.51 12.67
CA LEU A 224 -21.56 2.84 13.89
C LEU A 224 -22.20 2.24 15.15
N ASP A 225 -23.53 2.15 15.17
CA ASP A 225 -24.31 1.56 16.27
C ASP A 225 -24.11 0.06 16.43
N LYS A 226 -23.56 -0.60 15.42
CA LYS A 226 -23.29 -2.05 15.41
C LYS A 226 -21.84 -2.41 15.67
N VAL A 227 -20.99 -1.43 16.00
CA VAL A 227 -19.59 -1.70 16.36
C VAL A 227 -19.57 -2.55 17.65
N PRO A 228 -18.88 -3.73 17.63
CA PRO A 228 -18.86 -4.61 18.79
C PRO A 228 -18.14 -3.99 19.98
N ALA A 229 -18.56 -4.38 21.19
CA ALA A 229 -17.88 -3.99 22.41
C ALA A 229 -16.39 -4.35 22.37
N GLY A 230 -15.55 -3.45 22.85
CA GLY A 230 -14.08 -3.60 22.81
C GLY A 230 -13.44 -3.28 21.47
N VAL A 231 -14.22 -2.80 20.51
CA VAL A 231 -13.72 -2.26 19.23
C VAL A 231 -14.14 -0.79 19.13
N ARG A 232 -13.26 0.04 18.62
CA ARG A 232 -13.57 1.42 18.20
C ARG A 232 -13.41 1.54 16.70
N MET A 233 -14.26 2.35 16.11
CA MET A 233 -14.19 2.67 14.68
C MET A 233 -13.70 4.11 14.50
N GLY A 234 -12.63 4.27 13.75
CA GLY A 234 -11.98 5.56 13.50
C GLY A 234 -11.92 5.89 12.01
N PHE A 235 -11.86 7.18 11.71
CA PHE A 235 -11.78 7.73 10.37
C PHE A 235 -10.61 8.72 10.28
N LEU A 236 -9.72 8.53 9.31
CA LEU A 236 -8.62 9.45 9.04
C LEU A 236 -8.75 9.96 7.60
N SER A 237 -9.22 11.19 7.45
CA SER A 237 -9.40 11.85 6.14
C SER A 237 -8.17 12.65 5.71
N ASN A 238 -7.44 13.19 6.68
CA ASN A 238 -6.29 14.05 6.43
C ASN A 238 -5.01 13.34 6.91
N PRO A 239 -3.99 13.19 6.05
CA PRO A 239 -2.74 12.52 6.41
C PRO A 239 -2.01 13.18 7.61
N TYR A 240 -2.23 14.49 7.80
CA TYR A 240 -1.63 15.28 8.90
C TYR A 240 -2.60 15.51 10.07
N GLY A 241 -3.82 14.95 9.97
CA GLY A 241 -4.88 15.12 10.97
C GLY A 241 -4.86 14.05 12.05
N GLU A 242 -5.86 14.11 12.87
CA GLU A 242 -6.15 13.10 13.89
C GLU A 242 -7.26 12.15 13.43
N ILE A 243 -7.25 10.94 13.98
CA ILE A 243 -8.31 9.97 13.74
C ILE A 243 -9.56 10.43 14.51
N VAL A 244 -10.66 10.62 13.81
CA VAL A 244 -11.98 10.88 14.41
C VAL A 244 -12.58 9.53 14.81
N TRP A 245 -12.79 9.33 16.12
CA TRP A 245 -13.26 8.06 16.65
C TRP A 245 -14.76 8.08 16.94
N ASP A 246 -15.44 7.02 16.49
CA ASP A 246 -16.84 6.70 16.79
C ASP A 246 -17.85 7.75 16.27
N GLU A 247 -17.41 8.63 15.38
CA GLU A 247 -18.21 9.64 14.69
C GLU A 247 -17.89 9.65 13.20
N LEU A 248 -18.88 9.96 12.36
CA LEU A 248 -18.63 10.13 10.93
C LEU A 248 -17.86 11.43 10.68
N PRO A 249 -16.89 11.41 9.75
CA PRO A 249 -16.13 12.61 9.38
C PRO A 249 -17.09 13.65 8.77
N GLN A 250 -16.90 14.92 9.19
CA GLN A 250 -17.66 16.04 8.63
C GLN A 250 -17.16 16.36 7.21
N GLY A 251 -18.10 16.67 6.32
CA GLY A 251 -17.76 17.07 4.94
C GLY A 251 -17.67 15.93 3.94
N GLU A 252 -17.69 14.69 4.36
CA GLU A 252 -17.70 13.51 3.48
C GLU A 252 -19.12 13.20 2.98
N SER A 253 -19.51 13.86 1.88
CA SER A 253 -20.90 13.85 1.38
C SER A 253 -21.41 12.49 0.91
N TRP A 254 -20.54 11.50 0.69
CA TRP A 254 -20.93 10.16 0.26
C TRP A 254 -20.97 9.13 1.38
N PHE A 255 -20.60 9.53 2.62
CA PHE A 255 -20.76 8.71 3.82
C PHE A 255 -22.08 9.05 4.53
N THR A 256 -22.87 8.03 4.83
CA THR A 256 -24.14 8.15 5.57
C THR A 256 -24.19 7.13 6.73
N ARG A 257 -25.01 7.43 7.73
CA ARG A 257 -25.33 6.43 8.76
C ARG A 257 -26.24 5.36 8.16
N GLY A 258 -25.89 4.11 8.37
CA GLY A 258 -26.67 2.96 7.94
C GLY A 258 -27.75 2.54 8.93
#